data_d8653e94e975e0476e2eab0c399f1214
#
_entry.id   d8653e94e975e0476e2eab0c399f1214
#
_cell.length_a   1.000
_cell.length_b   1.000
_cell.length_c   1.000
_cell.angle_alpha   90.00
_cell.angle_beta   90.00
_cell.angle_gamma   90.00
#
_symmetry.space_group_name_H-M   'P 1'
#
loop_
_entity.id
_entity.type
_entity.pdbx_description
1 polymer ?
#
loop_
_entity_poly.entity_id
_entity_poly.type
_entity_poly.pdbx_seq_one_letter_code
_entity_poly.pdbx_strand_id
1 'polypeptide(L)'
;MEFGVIGEHLPHTFSPEIHRLIGDYAYTVREMPPEAVPAVLKERAFRGINVTIPYKELVMPYLDEIDDAARAVGSVNTVVNRGGRLIGYNTDVDGLTALIRRVGADPAGKPALIFGSGGTAHTARAVLKALGASEITTVSRHPQDGAISYAEARTRRAALLVNTTPCGMFPHLDTAAFDPAEYPDAEAVVDVVYNPLRTKVVQQTQARGIPAITGLYMLVVQAIAAAEHFLREPVPPARAEAIFRRVRQSKENIVLTGMPSCGKSTVGRALADALSRPFFDADEEIVREAGEPISALFAKEGEAAFRERETAVIARCLAGKTGCVIATGGGAVLREENIRLLRQNGRIFFLDRPLDRLTPTGDRPTASSAEALRRRFEERYPLYCARCDRRIPAGGSVEEVVKAVKEAFEA
;
A
#
# COMPACT_ATOMS: atom_id res chain seq x y z
N MET A 1 9.97 -19.61 -20.36
CA MET A 1 10.00 -18.90 -19.07
C MET A 1 10.47 -19.88 -18.01
N GLU A 2 11.54 -19.58 -17.26
CA GLU A 2 11.99 -20.49 -16.21
C GLU A 2 11.12 -20.37 -14.98
N PHE A 3 11.04 -19.15 -14.41
CA PHE A 3 10.13 -18.80 -13.33
C PHE A 3 9.40 -17.49 -13.67
N GLY A 4 8.22 -17.30 -13.09
CA GLY A 4 7.47 -16.06 -13.31
C GLY A 4 6.08 -16.06 -12.71
N VAL A 5 5.33 -15.02 -13.03
CA VAL A 5 3.91 -14.89 -12.67
C VAL A 5 3.06 -14.74 -13.92
N ILE A 6 1.91 -15.39 -13.93
CA ILE A 6 0.87 -15.25 -14.94
C ILE A 6 -0.40 -14.64 -14.32
N GLY A 7 -1.02 -13.72 -15.05
CA GLY A 7 -2.26 -13.05 -14.67
C GLY A 7 -2.84 -12.28 -15.86
N GLU A 8 -4.00 -11.67 -15.69
CA GLU A 8 -4.64 -10.91 -16.76
C GLU A 8 -4.07 -9.50 -16.91
N HIS A 9 -3.93 -8.78 -15.77
CA HIS A 9 -3.38 -7.43 -15.70
C HIS A 9 -2.44 -7.27 -14.51
N LEU A 10 -1.15 -7.03 -14.76
CA LEU A 10 -0.08 -7.03 -13.76
C LEU A 10 0.81 -5.76 -13.80
N PRO A 11 0.31 -4.56 -14.17
CA PRO A 11 1.17 -3.39 -14.45
C PRO A 11 1.95 -2.88 -13.23
N HIS A 12 1.54 -3.25 -12.01
CA HIS A 12 2.08 -2.73 -10.77
C HIS A 12 2.47 -3.83 -9.76
N THR A 13 2.83 -5.02 -10.24
CA THR A 13 3.24 -6.11 -9.36
C THR A 13 4.62 -5.87 -8.73
N PHE A 14 4.75 -6.18 -7.43
CA PHE A 14 6.03 -6.12 -6.71
C PHE A 14 6.77 -7.48 -6.75
N SER A 15 6.16 -8.52 -7.31
CA SER A 15 6.71 -9.88 -7.32
C SER A 15 8.11 -9.98 -7.93
N PRO A 16 8.45 -9.34 -9.06
CA PRO A 16 9.81 -9.41 -9.62
C PRO A 16 10.88 -8.86 -8.68
N GLU A 17 10.59 -7.77 -7.99
CA GLU A 17 11.51 -7.17 -7.01
C GLU A 17 11.71 -8.11 -5.82
N ILE A 18 10.63 -8.71 -5.31
CA ILE A 18 10.69 -9.66 -4.20
C ILE A 18 11.51 -10.89 -4.58
N HIS A 19 11.21 -11.52 -5.72
CA HIS A 19 11.93 -12.71 -6.18
C HIS A 19 13.42 -12.45 -6.41
N ARG A 20 13.81 -11.29 -6.95
CA ARG A 20 15.22 -10.87 -7.08
C ARG A 20 15.92 -10.73 -5.71
N LEU A 21 15.19 -10.37 -4.66
CA LEU A 21 15.73 -10.30 -3.30
C LEU A 21 15.77 -11.68 -2.61
N ILE A 22 14.98 -12.65 -3.07
CA ILE A 22 15.01 -14.02 -2.55
C ILE A 22 16.23 -14.78 -3.08
N GLY A 23 16.50 -14.71 -4.39
CA GLY A 23 17.59 -15.47 -4.99
C GLY A 23 18.00 -14.95 -6.37
N ASP A 24 19.13 -15.47 -6.86
CA ASP A 24 19.65 -15.15 -8.20
C ASP A 24 19.06 -16.08 -9.26
N TYR A 25 17.83 -15.77 -9.67
CA TYR A 25 17.14 -16.44 -10.77
C TYR A 25 16.24 -15.48 -11.54
N ALA A 26 16.04 -15.77 -12.83
CA ALA A 26 15.17 -14.96 -13.68
C ALA A 26 13.69 -15.17 -13.30
N TYR A 27 12.98 -14.07 -13.01
CA TYR A 27 11.56 -14.09 -12.74
C TYR A 27 10.83 -13.11 -13.65
N THR A 28 9.93 -13.63 -14.50
CA THR A 28 9.25 -12.87 -15.55
C THR A 28 7.78 -12.62 -15.20
N VAL A 29 7.26 -11.48 -15.66
CA VAL A 29 5.82 -11.18 -15.62
C VAL A 29 5.24 -11.47 -17.00
N ARG A 30 4.17 -12.24 -17.05
CA ARG A 30 3.47 -12.56 -18.30
C ARG A 30 1.98 -12.31 -18.15
N GLU A 31 1.52 -11.20 -18.71
CA GLU A 31 0.09 -10.95 -18.89
C GLU A 31 -0.44 -11.79 -20.06
N MET A 32 -1.60 -12.37 -19.88
CA MET A 32 -2.25 -13.16 -20.91
C MET A 32 -3.76 -13.21 -20.70
N PRO A 33 -4.55 -13.37 -21.78
CA PRO A 33 -5.98 -13.59 -21.64
C PRO A 33 -6.30 -15.02 -21.19
N PRO A 34 -7.51 -15.29 -20.64
CA PRO A 34 -7.89 -16.59 -20.07
C PRO A 34 -7.71 -17.79 -21.01
N GLU A 35 -7.99 -17.60 -22.29
CA GLU A 35 -7.88 -18.64 -23.33
C GLU A 35 -6.44 -19.07 -23.61
N ALA A 36 -5.45 -18.27 -23.26
CA ALA A 36 -4.04 -18.61 -23.45
C ALA A 36 -3.48 -19.47 -22.30
N VAL A 37 -4.08 -19.43 -21.11
CA VAL A 37 -3.60 -20.16 -19.92
C VAL A 37 -3.51 -21.68 -20.14
N PRO A 38 -4.52 -22.36 -20.72
CA PRO A 38 -4.45 -23.79 -20.97
C PRO A 38 -3.29 -24.21 -21.88
N ALA A 39 -2.93 -23.40 -22.87
CA ALA A 39 -1.83 -23.69 -23.77
C ALA A 39 -0.49 -23.68 -23.03
N VAL A 40 -0.24 -22.68 -22.17
CA VAL A 40 0.96 -22.56 -21.34
C VAL A 40 1.13 -23.76 -20.41
N LEU A 41 0.04 -24.21 -19.78
CA LEU A 41 0.06 -25.37 -18.88
C LEU A 41 0.29 -26.70 -19.63
N LYS A 42 -0.27 -26.85 -20.82
CA LYS A 42 -0.05 -28.03 -21.67
C LYS A 42 1.37 -28.12 -22.24
N GLU A 43 1.92 -26.97 -22.65
CA GLU A 43 3.29 -26.86 -23.15
C GLU A 43 4.34 -27.22 -22.09
N ARG A 44 4.05 -26.94 -20.82
CA ARG A 44 4.92 -27.23 -19.66
C ARG A 44 6.35 -26.65 -19.78
N ALA A 45 6.54 -25.59 -20.58
CA ALA A 45 7.85 -24.95 -20.83
C ALA A 45 8.25 -23.96 -19.73
N PHE A 46 8.11 -24.37 -18.47
CA PHE A 46 8.52 -23.62 -17.29
C PHE A 46 8.95 -24.58 -16.17
N ARG A 47 9.73 -24.08 -15.21
CA ARG A 47 10.08 -24.81 -13.97
C ARG A 47 9.11 -24.51 -12.84
N GLY A 48 8.65 -23.27 -12.73
CA GLY A 48 7.67 -22.84 -11.74
C GLY A 48 7.02 -21.52 -12.10
N ILE A 49 5.74 -21.39 -11.82
CA ILE A 49 4.98 -20.16 -12.04
C ILE A 49 4.08 -19.84 -10.86
N ASN A 50 4.00 -18.55 -10.53
CA ASN A 50 2.91 -18.05 -9.71
C ASN A 50 1.71 -17.76 -10.60
N VAL A 51 0.52 -17.97 -10.05
CA VAL A 51 -0.77 -17.72 -10.70
C VAL A 51 -1.56 -16.72 -9.86
N THR A 52 -2.00 -15.64 -10.50
CA THR A 52 -2.82 -14.65 -9.81
C THR A 52 -4.17 -14.45 -10.49
N ILE A 53 -4.93 -13.48 -10.05
CA ILE A 53 -6.28 -13.16 -10.54
C ILE A 53 -6.29 -13.01 -12.07
N PRO A 54 -7.28 -13.63 -12.76
CA PRO A 54 -8.39 -14.44 -12.22
C PRO A 54 -8.16 -15.95 -12.30
N TYR A 55 -6.93 -16.44 -12.45
CA TYR A 55 -6.61 -17.80 -12.94
C TYR A 55 -6.40 -18.87 -11.88
N LYS A 56 -6.46 -18.53 -10.57
CA LYS A 56 -6.14 -19.47 -9.48
C LYS A 56 -7.00 -20.75 -9.45
N GLU A 57 -8.25 -20.65 -9.90
CA GLU A 57 -9.16 -21.81 -10.03
C GLU A 57 -9.06 -22.43 -11.44
N LEU A 58 -8.89 -21.57 -12.47
CA LEU A 58 -8.80 -21.98 -13.87
C LEU A 58 -7.68 -22.99 -14.13
N VAL A 59 -6.56 -22.88 -13.43
CA VAL A 59 -5.39 -23.76 -13.63
C VAL A 59 -5.57 -25.15 -13.07
N MET A 60 -6.43 -25.36 -12.07
CA MET A 60 -6.55 -26.60 -11.32
C MET A 60 -6.83 -27.85 -12.19
N PRO A 61 -7.72 -27.82 -13.20
CA PRO A 61 -8.00 -28.98 -14.07
C PRO A 61 -6.80 -29.42 -14.94
N TYR A 62 -5.77 -28.60 -15.06
CA TYR A 62 -4.58 -28.88 -15.88
C TYR A 62 -3.40 -29.43 -15.07
N LEU A 63 -3.55 -29.59 -13.75
CA LEU A 63 -2.50 -30.04 -12.86
C LEU A 63 -2.57 -31.56 -12.66
N ASP A 64 -1.41 -32.20 -12.59
CA ASP A 64 -1.31 -33.64 -12.35
C ASP A 64 -1.48 -33.96 -10.85
N GLU A 65 -1.17 -33.00 -9.98
CA GLU A 65 -1.29 -33.12 -8.53
C GLU A 65 -1.61 -31.76 -7.91
N ILE A 66 -2.40 -31.75 -6.85
CA ILE A 66 -2.72 -30.56 -6.07
C ILE A 66 -2.47 -30.90 -4.60
N ASP A 67 -1.64 -30.10 -3.95
CA ASP A 67 -1.35 -30.20 -2.52
C ASP A 67 -2.65 -30.12 -1.68
N ASP A 68 -2.67 -30.80 -0.54
CA ASP A 68 -3.89 -30.91 0.29
C ASP A 68 -4.38 -29.55 0.79
N ALA A 69 -3.46 -28.62 1.14
CA ALA A 69 -3.83 -27.26 1.54
C ALA A 69 -4.47 -26.49 0.39
N ALA A 70 -3.90 -26.56 -0.82
CA ALA A 70 -4.45 -25.94 -2.03
C ALA A 70 -5.83 -26.55 -2.41
N ARG A 71 -5.98 -27.86 -2.23
CA ARG A 71 -7.25 -28.58 -2.46
C ARG A 71 -8.32 -28.14 -1.47
N ALA A 72 -7.96 -28.00 -0.20
CA ALA A 72 -8.89 -27.54 0.84
C ALA A 72 -9.35 -26.09 0.64
N VAL A 73 -8.48 -25.24 0.06
CA VAL A 73 -8.81 -23.84 -0.31
C VAL A 73 -9.66 -23.77 -1.59
N GLY A 74 -9.47 -24.74 -2.51
CA GLY A 74 -10.10 -24.73 -3.84
C GLY A 74 -9.44 -23.76 -4.82
N SER A 75 -8.17 -23.36 -4.60
CA SER A 75 -7.43 -22.48 -5.51
C SER A 75 -5.92 -22.73 -5.43
N VAL A 76 -5.23 -22.51 -6.56
CA VAL A 76 -3.78 -22.67 -6.73
C VAL A 76 -3.18 -21.32 -7.13
N ASN A 77 -2.15 -20.87 -6.39
CA ASN A 77 -1.40 -19.66 -6.73
C ASN A 77 0.07 -19.96 -7.14
N THR A 78 0.48 -21.22 -7.05
CA THR A 78 1.86 -21.63 -7.36
C THR A 78 1.82 -23.00 -8.06
N VAL A 79 2.41 -23.10 -9.26
CA VAL A 79 2.51 -24.33 -10.03
C VAL A 79 3.99 -24.64 -10.29
N VAL A 80 4.40 -25.87 -10.00
CA VAL A 80 5.77 -26.34 -10.19
C VAL A 80 5.80 -27.49 -11.17
N ASN A 81 6.72 -27.44 -12.13
CA ASN A 81 6.96 -28.53 -13.06
C ASN A 81 8.11 -29.42 -12.54
N ARG A 82 7.79 -30.68 -12.26
CA ARG A 82 8.73 -31.68 -11.79
C ARG A 82 8.90 -32.77 -12.86
N GLY A 83 9.84 -32.56 -13.77
CA GLY A 83 10.10 -33.53 -14.85
C GLY A 83 8.89 -33.76 -15.75
N GLY A 84 8.13 -32.75 -16.06
CA GLY A 84 6.92 -32.82 -16.86
C GLY A 84 5.64 -33.03 -16.05
N ARG A 85 5.68 -33.21 -14.74
CA ARG A 85 4.53 -33.32 -13.86
C ARG A 85 4.25 -31.97 -13.20
N LEU A 86 3.02 -31.45 -13.32
CA LEU A 86 2.60 -30.17 -12.76
C LEU A 86 1.97 -30.39 -11.38
N ILE A 87 2.55 -29.77 -10.36
CA ILE A 87 2.08 -29.82 -8.98
C ILE A 87 1.63 -28.42 -8.55
N GLY A 88 0.41 -28.31 -8.04
CA GLY A 88 -0.18 -27.05 -7.58
C GLY A 88 -0.15 -26.86 -6.08
N TYR A 89 0.20 -25.67 -5.63
CA TYR A 89 0.25 -25.25 -4.22
C TYR A 89 -0.55 -23.95 -4.01
N ASN A 90 -0.88 -23.65 -2.76
CA ASN A 90 -1.45 -22.36 -2.38
C ASN A 90 -0.62 -21.71 -1.26
N THR A 91 0.37 -20.92 -1.66
CA THR A 91 1.28 -20.23 -0.74
C THR A 91 0.66 -18.95 -0.14
N ASP A 92 -0.54 -18.53 -0.58
CA ASP A 92 -1.29 -17.47 0.08
C ASP A 92 -1.72 -17.86 1.50
N VAL A 93 -1.84 -19.17 1.79
CA VAL A 93 -2.12 -19.69 3.14
C VAL A 93 -1.01 -19.31 4.11
N ASP A 94 0.26 -19.50 3.71
CA ASP A 94 1.43 -19.13 4.50
C ASP A 94 1.49 -17.63 4.70
N GLY A 95 1.30 -16.88 3.60
CA GLY A 95 1.32 -15.42 3.60
C GLY A 95 0.27 -14.81 4.51
N LEU A 96 -0.97 -15.25 4.41
CA LEU A 96 -2.08 -14.73 5.23
C LEU A 96 -1.96 -15.14 6.70
N THR A 97 -1.52 -16.37 6.97
CA THR A 97 -1.25 -16.83 8.34
C THR A 97 -0.20 -15.94 9.00
N ALA A 98 0.90 -15.65 8.28
CA ALA A 98 1.95 -14.76 8.77
C ALA A 98 1.45 -13.32 8.98
N LEU A 99 0.58 -12.83 8.11
CA LEU A 99 0.00 -11.49 8.20
C LEU A 99 -0.90 -11.33 9.43
N ILE A 100 -1.78 -12.31 9.69
CA ILE A 100 -2.66 -12.34 10.88
C ILE A 100 -1.82 -12.37 12.17
N ARG A 101 -0.78 -13.22 12.23
CA ARG A 101 0.13 -13.25 13.38
C ARG A 101 0.89 -11.94 13.56
N ARG A 102 1.30 -11.31 12.47
CA ARG A 102 2.07 -10.05 12.50
C ARG A 102 1.26 -8.88 13.05
N VAL A 103 -0.04 -8.80 12.79
CA VAL A 103 -0.90 -7.75 13.37
C VAL A 103 -1.18 -8.00 14.86
N GLY A 104 -0.77 -9.14 15.40
CA GLY A 104 -1.02 -9.55 16.78
C GLY A 104 -2.42 -10.08 17.04
N ALA A 105 -3.16 -10.45 15.98
CA ALA A 105 -4.49 -11.03 16.12
C ALA A 105 -4.41 -12.51 16.52
N ASP A 106 -5.24 -12.88 17.49
CA ASP A 106 -5.51 -14.27 17.85
C ASP A 106 -7.00 -14.58 17.58
N PRO A 107 -7.29 -15.29 16.46
CA PRO A 107 -8.68 -15.64 16.12
C PRO A 107 -9.25 -16.80 16.92
N ALA A 108 -8.43 -17.53 17.71
CA ALA A 108 -8.88 -18.71 18.42
C ALA A 108 -10.10 -18.43 19.33
N GLY A 109 -11.19 -19.16 19.10
CA GLY A 109 -12.47 -19.00 19.84
C GLY A 109 -13.23 -17.70 19.55
N LYS A 110 -12.78 -16.87 18.59
CA LYS A 110 -13.40 -15.58 18.28
C LYS A 110 -14.07 -15.56 16.91
N PRO A 111 -15.13 -14.75 16.72
CA PRO A 111 -15.79 -14.59 15.44
C PRO A 111 -14.98 -13.68 14.51
N ALA A 112 -15.02 -14.00 13.20
CA ALA A 112 -14.34 -13.24 12.15
C ALA A 112 -15.26 -12.96 10.96
N LEU A 113 -15.11 -11.77 10.35
CA LEU A 113 -15.76 -11.39 9.10
C LEU A 113 -14.74 -11.32 7.97
N ILE A 114 -15.06 -11.91 6.83
CA ILE A 114 -14.28 -11.83 5.59
C ILE A 114 -15.09 -11.02 4.59
N PHE A 115 -14.57 -9.86 4.20
CA PHE A 115 -15.15 -9.02 3.16
C PHE A 115 -14.62 -9.44 1.80
N GLY A 116 -15.49 -9.92 0.92
CA GLY A 116 -15.17 -10.48 -0.39
C GLY A 116 -15.50 -11.96 -0.50
N SER A 117 -15.70 -12.45 -1.74
CA SER A 117 -16.13 -13.84 -2.03
C SER A 117 -15.28 -14.52 -3.12
N GLY A 118 -14.11 -13.97 -3.48
CA GLY A 118 -13.18 -14.55 -4.47
C GLY A 118 -12.17 -15.53 -3.86
N GLY A 119 -11.23 -16.01 -4.66
CA GLY A 119 -10.22 -16.99 -4.26
C GLY A 119 -9.45 -16.64 -2.99
N THR A 120 -9.13 -15.35 -2.76
CA THR A 120 -8.46 -14.93 -1.51
C THR A 120 -9.40 -15.03 -0.29
N ALA A 121 -10.71 -14.90 -0.48
CA ALA A 121 -11.69 -15.12 0.61
C ALA A 121 -11.75 -16.61 1.01
N HIS A 122 -11.60 -17.52 0.04
CA HIS A 122 -11.49 -18.95 0.31
C HIS A 122 -10.23 -19.27 1.12
N THR A 123 -9.09 -18.67 0.74
CA THR A 123 -7.85 -18.77 1.53
C THR A 123 -8.05 -18.21 2.94
N ALA A 124 -8.66 -17.05 3.10
CA ALA A 124 -8.93 -16.45 4.41
C ALA A 124 -9.81 -17.34 5.30
N ARG A 125 -10.84 -17.95 4.73
CA ARG A 125 -11.70 -18.90 5.45
C ARG A 125 -10.93 -20.13 5.92
N ALA A 126 -10.08 -20.71 5.06
CA ALA A 126 -9.27 -21.87 5.40
C ALA A 126 -8.26 -21.55 6.51
N VAL A 127 -7.57 -20.41 6.41
CA VAL A 127 -6.61 -19.93 7.41
C VAL A 127 -7.28 -19.66 8.75
N LEU A 128 -8.41 -18.94 8.77
CA LEU A 128 -9.14 -18.63 10.00
C LEU A 128 -9.67 -19.91 10.68
N LYS A 129 -10.15 -20.87 9.89
CA LYS A 129 -10.56 -22.18 10.41
C LYS A 129 -9.38 -22.92 11.05
N ALA A 130 -8.21 -22.94 10.40
CA ALA A 130 -7.00 -23.56 10.91
C ALA A 130 -6.47 -22.85 12.17
N LEU A 131 -6.68 -21.55 12.30
CA LEU A 131 -6.34 -20.75 13.48
C LEU A 131 -7.40 -20.83 14.59
N GLY A 132 -8.47 -21.63 14.42
CA GLY A 132 -9.46 -21.89 15.45
C GLY A 132 -10.52 -20.82 15.65
N ALA A 133 -10.81 -19.98 14.65
CA ALA A 133 -11.91 -19.03 14.73
C ALA A 133 -13.24 -19.75 15.00
N SER A 134 -14.06 -19.22 15.93
CA SER A 134 -15.31 -19.86 16.37
C SER A 134 -16.43 -19.75 15.34
N GLU A 135 -16.49 -18.62 14.64
CA GLU A 135 -17.44 -18.33 13.55
C GLU A 135 -16.72 -17.58 12.45
N ILE A 136 -16.92 -17.97 11.20
CA ILE A 136 -16.33 -17.31 10.03
C ILE A 136 -17.44 -16.99 9.04
N THR A 137 -17.75 -15.71 8.91
CA THR A 137 -18.81 -15.22 8.05
C THR A 137 -18.24 -14.45 6.87
N THR A 138 -18.62 -14.81 5.65
CA THR A 138 -18.26 -14.10 4.43
C THR A 138 -19.28 -13.01 4.14
N VAL A 139 -18.81 -11.83 3.80
CA VAL A 139 -19.62 -10.65 3.44
C VAL A 139 -19.46 -10.36 1.96
N SER A 140 -20.55 -10.28 1.21
CA SER A 140 -20.55 -10.04 -0.24
C SER A 140 -21.60 -9.01 -0.66
N ARG A 141 -21.31 -8.29 -1.75
CA ARG A 141 -22.31 -7.41 -2.40
C ARG A 141 -23.45 -8.21 -3.03
N HIS A 142 -23.14 -9.43 -3.44
CA HIS A 142 -24.10 -10.39 -4.01
C HIS A 142 -24.02 -11.68 -3.18
N PRO A 143 -24.74 -11.75 -2.04
CA PRO A 143 -24.67 -12.91 -1.15
C PRO A 143 -25.11 -14.19 -1.86
N GLN A 144 -24.24 -15.18 -1.84
CA GLN A 144 -24.47 -16.55 -2.32
C GLN A 144 -23.73 -17.52 -1.41
N ASP A 145 -24.08 -18.78 -1.43
CA ASP A 145 -23.36 -19.88 -0.74
C ASP A 145 -23.09 -19.61 0.76
N GLY A 146 -24.09 -19.05 1.46
CA GLY A 146 -23.98 -18.75 2.89
C GLY A 146 -23.25 -17.45 3.24
N ALA A 147 -22.87 -16.65 2.25
CA ALA A 147 -22.41 -15.29 2.49
C ALA A 147 -23.58 -14.37 2.89
N ILE A 148 -23.28 -13.34 3.69
CA ILE A 148 -24.25 -12.33 4.11
C ILE A 148 -24.03 -10.99 3.39
N SER A 149 -25.04 -10.13 3.44
CA SER A 149 -24.93 -8.76 2.92
C SER A 149 -24.13 -7.85 3.85
N TYR A 150 -23.67 -6.70 3.34
CA TYR A 150 -23.02 -5.66 4.15
C TYR A 150 -23.96 -5.11 5.24
N ALA A 151 -25.26 -5.04 4.98
CA ALA A 151 -26.25 -4.59 5.97
C ALA A 151 -26.35 -5.57 7.15
N GLU A 152 -26.39 -6.87 6.88
CA GLU A 152 -26.38 -7.91 7.91
C GLU A 152 -25.04 -7.96 8.65
N ALA A 153 -23.92 -7.77 7.96
CA ALA A 153 -22.59 -7.77 8.58
C ALA A 153 -22.46 -6.72 9.69
N ARG A 154 -23.09 -5.54 9.55
CA ARG A 154 -23.11 -4.49 10.58
C ARG A 154 -23.80 -4.90 11.88
N THR A 155 -24.65 -5.90 11.85
CA THR A 155 -25.33 -6.44 13.03
C THR A 155 -24.56 -7.57 13.72
N ARG A 156 -23.45 -8.01 13.13
CA ARG A 156 -22.62 -9.11 13.64
C ARG A 156 -21.46 -8.58 14.49
N ARG A 157 -21.17 -9.31 15.55
CA ARG A 157 -19.93 -9.12 16.30
C ARG A 157 -18.78 -9.83 15.60
N ALA A 158 -17.62 -9.19 15.54
CA ALA A 158 -16.41 -9.81 15.01
C ALA A 158 -15.18 -9.21 15.69
N ALA A 159 -14.28 -10.07 16.15
CA ALA A 159 -12.99 -9.66 16.69
C ALA A 159 -11.97 -9.40 15.57
N LEU A 160 -12.06 -10.12 14.45
CA LEU A 160 -11.15 -9.95 13.32
C LEU A 160 -11.93 -9.65 12.04
N LEU A 161 -11.56 -8.55 11.39
CA LEU A 161 -12.08 -8.17 10.07
C LEU A 161 -10.99 -8.38 9.02
N VAL A 162 -11.29 -9.13 7.96
CA VAL A 162 -10.37 -9.43 6.88
C VAL A 162 -10.92 -8.88 5.57
N ASN A 163 -10.28 -7.86 5.00
CA ASN A 163 -10.62 -7.39 3.65
C ASN A 163 -9.89 -8.23 2.60
N THR A 164 -10.64 -8.91 1.76
CA THR A 164 -10.14 -9.65 0.59
C THR A 164 -10.67 -9.07 -0.73
N THR A 165 -11.33 -7.91 -0.67
CA THR A 165 -11.82 -7.18 -1.84
C THR A 165 -10.72 -6.28 -2.41
N PRO A 166 -10.85 -5.81 -3.68
CA PRO A 166 -9.95 -4.80 -4.23
C PRO A 166 -10.25 -3.36 -3.76
N CYS A 167 -11.19 -3.14 -2.82
CA CYS A 167 -11.47 -1.81 -2.31
C CYS A 167 -10.25 -1.19 -1.65
N GLY A 168 -9.93 0.05 -2.02
CA GLY A 168 -8.75 0.76 -1.54
C GLY A 168 -7.46 0.45 -2.29
N MET A 169 -7.48 -0.49 -3.26
CA MET A 169 -6.36 -0.80 -4.13
C MET A 169 -6.20 0.24 -5.24
N PHE A 170 -4.97 0.56 -5.62
CA PHE A 170 -4.68 1.40 -6.78
C PHE A 170 -5.38 0.86 -8.05
N PRO A 171 -6.02 1.71 -8.87
CA PRO A 171 -6.08 3.17 -8.80
C PRO A 171 -7.18 3.76 -7.89
N HIS A 172 -8.07 2.95 -7.32
CA HIS A 172 -9.24 3.39 -6.55
C HIS A 172 -8.93 3.59 -5.04
N LEU A 173 -7.94 4.43 -4.77
CA LEU A 173 -7.34 4.63 -3.44
C LEU A 173 -8.28 5.18 -2.36
N ASP A 174 -9.37 5.83 -2.75
CA ASP A 174 -10.31 6.47 -1.81
C ASP A 174 -11.49 5.56 -1.41
N THR A 175 -11.53 4.34 -1.93
CA THR A 175 -12.56 3.36 -1.56
C THR A 175 -12.16 2.58 -0.30
N ALA A 176 -13.15 2.06 0.42
CA ALA A 176 -12.97 1.16 1.55
C ALA A 176 -14.03 0.06 1.50
N ALA A 177 -13.68 -1.14 1.93
CA ALA A 177 -14.60 -2.26 1.96
C ALA A 177 -15.69 -2.08 3.03
N PHE A 178 -15.34 -1.43 4.15
CA PHE A 178 -16.21 -1.14 5.28
C PHE A 178 -15.70 0.08 6.04
N ASP A 179 -16.55 0.65 6.88
CA ASP A 179 -16.14 1.64 7.88
C ASP A 179 -15.82 0.91 9.20
N PRO A 180 -14.57 1.00 9.73
CA PRO A 180 -14.23 0.38 11.03
C PRO A 180 -15.07 0.88 12.20
N ALA A 181 -15.71 2.04 12.08
CA ALA A 181 -16.60 2.57 13.12
C ALA A 181 -17.89 1.73 13.29
N GLU A 182 -18.30 0.99 12.27
CA GLU A 182 -19.46 0.11 12.29
C GLU A 182 -19.20 -1.22 13.03
N TYR A 183 -17.93 -1.50 13.43
CA TYR A 183 -17.53 -2.75 14.07
C TYR A 183 -16.79 -2.46 15.40
N PRO A 184 -17.52 -2.07 16.46
CA PRO A 184 -16.90 -1.63 17.72
C PRO A 184 -16.16 -2.75 18.48
N ASP A 185 -16.52 -4.02 18.21
CA ASP A 185 -15.90 -5.20 18.84
C ASP A 185 -14.62 -5.66 18.09
N ALA A 186 -14.22 -4.99 17.03
CA ALA A 186 -13.04 -5.38 16.26
C ALA A 186 -11.75 -5.14 17.05
N GLU A 187 -10.98 -6.21 17.25
CA GLU A 187 -9.68 -6.20 17.90
C GLU A 187 -8.53 -6.01 16.91
N ALA A 188 -8.75 -6.41 15.63
CA ALA A 188 -7.76 -6.23 14.56
C ALA A 188 -8.41 -6.18 13.18
N VAL A 189 -7.74 -5.50 12.24
CA VAL A 189 -8.09 -5.48 10.82
C VAL A 189 -6.91 -5.95 9.97
N VAL A 190 -7.16 -6.90 9.08
CA VAL A 190 -6.23 -7.38 8.06
C VAL A 190 -6.77 -7.02 6.68
N ASP A 191 -5.98 -6.28 5.91
CA ASP A 191 -6.30 -5.94 4.53
C ASP A 191 -5.30 -6.62 3.59
N VAL A 192 -5.74 -7.48 2.67
CA VAL A 192 -4.83 -8.17 1.74
C VAL A 192 -4.29 -7.25 0.63
N VAL A 193 -4.86 -6.06 0.48
CA VAL A 193 -4.33 -5.05 -0.44
C VAL A 193 -2.94 -4.60 0.04
N TYR A 194 -1.96 -4.60 -0.87
CA TYR A 194 -0.58 -4.20 -0.59
C TYR A 194 -0.15 -2.90 -1.31
N ASN A 195 -0.91 -2.45 -2.29
CA ASN A 195 -0.73 -1.19 -3.00
C ASN A 195 -2.06 -0.41 -3.00
N PRO A 196 -2.16 0.64 -2.18
CA PRO A 196 -1.11 1.36 -1.46
C PRO A 196 -0.58 0.62 -0.22
N LEU A 197 0.54 1.11 0.33
CA LEU A 197 1.16 0.58 1.56
C LEU A 197 0.26 0.73 2.80
N ARG A 198 -0.66 1.69 2.79
CA ARG A 198 -1.68 1.93 3.84
C ARG A 198 -3.00 2.30 3.17
N THR A 199 -3.93 1.37 3.13
CA THR A 199 -5.27 1.63 2.59
C THR A 199 -6.09 2.54 3.51
N LYS A 200 -7.16 3.11 2.99
CA LYS A 200 -8.08 3.97 3.75
C LYS A 200 -8.62 3.25 5.00
N VAL A 201 -9.07 1.99 4.85
CA VAL A 201 -9.60 1.20 5.98
C VAL A 201 -8.54 0.97 7.06
N VAL A 202 -7.29 0.68 6.67
CA VAL A 202 -6.19 0.50 7.63
C VAL A 202 -5.88 1.80 8.36
N GLN A 203 -5.80 2.95 7.67
CA GLN A 203 -5.57 4.25 8.30
C GLN A 203 -6.71 4.63 9.27
N GLN A 204 -7.97 4.43 8.88
CA GLN A 204 -9.15 4.69 9.73
C GLN A 204 -9.16 3.80 10.98
N THR A 205 -8.78 2.53 10.83
CA THR A 205 -8.69 1.57 11.94
C THR A 205 -7.59 1.97 12.93
N GLN A 206 -6.39 2.29 12.42
CA GLN A 206 -5.27 2.73 13.24
C GLN A 206 -5.55 4.05 13.98
N ALA A 207 -6.28 4.97 13.36
CA ALA A 207 -6.71 6.22 14.02
C ALA A 207 -7.64 5.98 15.22
N ARG A 208 -8.30 4.81 15.29
CA ARG A 208 -9.12 4.37 16.42
C ARG A 208 -8.33 3.59 17.48
N GLY A 209 -7.02 3.44 17.31
CA GLY A 209 -6.16 2.66 18.21
C GLY A 209 -6.28 1.15 18.03
N ILE A 210 -6.94 0.67 16.98
CA ILE A 210 -7.11 -0.76 16.68
C ILE A 210 -5.95 -1.20 15.78
N PRO A 211 -5.26 -2.31 16.09
CA PRO A 211 -4.22 -2.89 15.23
C PRO A 211 -4.75 -3.17 13.81
N ALA A 212 -4.04 -2.68 12.80
CA ALA A 212 -4.41 -2.92 11.41
C ALA A 212 -3.17 -2.98 10.50
N ILE A 213 -3.22 -3.84 9.47
CA ILE A 213 -2.09 -4.11 8.58
C ILE A 213 -2.57 -4.34 7.14
N THR A 214 -1.74 -3.93 6.17
CA THR A 214 -1.93 -4.22 4.73
C THR A 214 -1.11 -5.41 4.27
N GLY A 215 -1.42 -5.93 3.08
CA GLY A 215 -0.97 -7.21 2.55
C GLY A 215 0.49 -7.31 2.10
N LEU A 216 1.34 -6.28 2.25
CA LEU A 216 2.71 -6.36 1.76
C LEU A 216 3.52 -7.49 2.40
N TYR A 217 3.34 -7.74 3.70
CA TYR A 217 4.04 -8.85 4.37
C TYR A 217 3.54 -10.22 3.88
N MET A 218 2.22 -10.35 3.66
CA MET A 218 1.63 -11.54 3.01
C MET A 218 2.26 -11.78 1.63
N LEU A 219 2.40 -10.72 0.81
CA LEU A 219 2.99 -10.80 -0.53
C LEU A 219 4.43 -11.31 -0.48
N VAL A 220 5.22 -10.88 0.51
CA VAL A 220 6.61 -11.34 0.68
C VAL A 220 6.65 -12.79 1.13
N VAL A 221 5.88 -13.17 2.13
CA VAL A 221 5.92 -14.54 2.68
C VAL A 221 5.42 -15.56 1.66
N GLN A 222 4.34 -15.29 0.94
CA GLN A 222 3.86 -16.20 -0.10
C GLN A 222 4.86 -16.36 -1.26
N ALA A 223 5.63 -15.29 -1.59
CA ALA A 223 6.66 -15.38 -2.62
C ALA A 223 7.86 -16.20 -2.16
N ILE A 224 8.22 -16.12 -0.88
CA ILE A 224 9.26 -16.97 -0.28
C ILE A 224 8.82 -18.44 -0.33
N ALA A 225 7.62 -18.77 0.13
CA ALA A 225 7.08 -20.13 0.07
C ALA A 225 7.02 -20.66 -1.36
N ALA A 226 6.62 -19.84 -2.33
CA ALA A 226 6.67 -20.20 -3.75
C ALA A 226 8.10 -20.48 -4.24
N ALA A 227 9.07 -19.65 -3.84
CA ALA A 227 10.48 -19.84 -4.20
C ALA A 227 11.07 -21.12 -3.59
N GLU A 228 10.71 -21.48 -2.37
CA GLU A 228 11.09 -22.75 -1.74
C GLU A 228 10.57 -23.96 -2.55
N HIS A 229 9.34 -23.87 -3.05
CA HIS A 229 8.82 -24.86 -3.99
C HIS A 229 9.58 -24.84 -5.32
N PHE A 230 9.93 -23.69 -5.87
CA PHE A 230 10.66 -23.56 -7.13
C PHE A 230 12.07 -24.15 -7.04
N LEU A 231 12.81 -23.79 -6.00
CA LEU A 231 14.24 -24.08 -5.86
C LEU A 231 14.51 -25.38 -5.11
N ARG A 232 13.57 -25.88 -4.32
CA ARG A 232 13.72 -27.01 -3.37
C ARG A 232 14.73 -26.70 -2.25
N GLU A 233 14.85 -25.46 -1.90
CA GLU A 233 15.77 -24.99 -0.87
C GLU A 233 14.98 -24.13 0.13
N PRO A 234 15.15 -24.33 1.45
CA PRO A 234 14.50 -23.50 2.43
C PRO A 234 15.11 -22.10 2.44
N VAL A 235 14.26 -21.09 2.58
CA VAL A 235 14.68 -19.70 2.76
C VAL A 235 14.68 -19.38 4.28
N PRO A 236 15.81 -18.90 4.85
CA PRO A 236 15.86 -18.60 6.27
C PRO A 236 14.76 -17.63 6.70
N PRO A 237 14.05 -17.85 7.82
CA PRO A 237 12.93 -17.01 8.28
C PRO A 237 13.28 -15.52 8.41
N ALA A 238 14.51 -15.21 8.86
CA ALA A 238 15.01 -13.83 8.97
C ALA A 238 15.02 -13.08 7.60
N ARG A 239 15.04 -13.82 6.48
CA ARG A 239 15.03 -13.24 5.13
C ARG A 239 13.69 -12.55 4.81
N ALA A 240 12.59 -13.08 5.30
CA ALA A 240 11.26 -12.49 5.10
C ALA A 240 11.19 -11.05 5.64
N GLU A 241 11.69 -10.82 6.86
CA GLU A 241 11.70 -9.48 7.45
C GLU A 241 12.65 -8.53 6.70
N ALA A 242 13.82 -9.00 6.30
CA ALA A 242 14.78 -8.19 5.52
C ALA A 242 14.20 -7.78 4.15
N ILE A 243 13.58 -8.73 3.44
CA ILE A 243 12.93 -8.46 2.14
C ILE A 243 11.76 -7.50 2.32
N PHE A 244 10.90 -7.73 3.32
CA PHE A 244 9.76 -6.86 3.62
C PHE A 244 10.22 -5.41 3.85
N ARG A 245 11.23 -5.20 4.72
CA ARG A 245 11.78 -3.86 4.98
C ARG A 245 12.32 -3.22 3.71
N ARG A 246 13.07 -3.97 2.90
CA ARG A 246 13.67 -3.46 1.68
C ARG A 246 12.61 -3.06 0.65
N VAL A 247 11.61 -3.92 0.41
CA VAL A 247 10.53 -3.62 -0.54
C VAL A 247 9.67 -2.47 -0.01
N ARG A 248 9.31 -2.46 1.26
CA ARG A 248 8.58 -1.33 1.86
C ARG A 248 9.35 -0.02 1.67
N GLN A 249 10.64 0.00 2.01
CA GLN A 249 11.48 1.19 1.85
C GLN A 249 11.59 1.64 0.40
N SER A 250 11.71 0.69 -0.57
CA SER A 250 11.77 1.05 -2.00
C SER A 250 10.47 1.67 -2.52
N LYS A 251 9.32 1.30 -1.94
CA LYS A 251 7.99 1.79 -2.35
C LYS A 251 7.50 2.99 -1.55
N GLU A 252 7.99 3.20 -0.33
CA GLU A 252 7.55 4.29 0.53
C GLU A 252 8.07 5.64 0.02
N ASN A 253 7.17 6.61 -0.13
CA ASN A 253 7.52 7.98 -0.53
C ASN A 253 8.06 8.78 0.65
N ILE A 254 8.91 9.75 0.38
CA ILE A 254 9.33 10.78 1.31
C ILE A 254 8.53 12.04 1.01
N VAL A 255 7.59 12.39 1.89
CA VAL A 255 6.72 13.57 1.71
C VAL A 255 7.25 14.71 2.56
N LEU A 256 7.67 15.81 1.94
CA LEU A 256 8.17 17.00 2.61
C LEU A 256 7.03 18.01 2.79
N THR A 257 6.77 18.39 4.03
CA THR A 257 5.80 19.44 4.39
C THR A 257 6.48 20.53 5.21
N GLY A 258 5.86 21.70 5.32
CA GLY A 258 6.38 22.84 6.09
C GLY A 258 5.96 24.18 5.53
N MET A 259 6.35 25.25 6.24
CA MET A 259 6.02 26.62 5.89
C MET A 259 6.44 27.01 4.48
N PRO A 260 5.79 27.97 3.82
CA PRO A 260 6.34 28.61 2.63
C PRO A 260 7.79 29.06 2.88
N SER A 261 8.65 28.92 1.87
CA SER A 261 10.08 29.30 1.92
C SER A 261 10.95 28.49 2.90
N CYS A 262 10.46 27.40 3.48
CA CYS A 262 11.31 26.54 4.33
C CYS A 262 12.28 25.62 3.55
N GLY A 263 12.24 25.64 2.22
CA GLY A 263 13.19 24.91 1.38
C GLY A 263 12.73 23.54 0.87
N LYS A 264 11.44 23.19 0.93
CA LYS A 264 10.89 21.87 0.52
C LYS A 264 11.31 21.43 -0.88
N SER A 265 11.15 22.28 -1.87
CA SER A 265 11.50 21.96 -3.27
C SER A 265 13.01 21.81 -3.46
N THR A 266 13.82 22.66 -2.83
CA THR A 266 15.29 22.60 -2.90
C THR A 266 15.82 21.35 -2.22
N VAL A 267 15.41 21.10 -0.97
CA VAL A 267 15.76 19.88 -0.21
C VAL A 267 15.22 18.63 -0.90
N GLY A 268 14.00 18.70 -1.43
CA GLY A 268 13.34 17.58 -2.11
C GLY A 268 14.09 17.14 -3.37
N ARG A 269 14.54 18.05 -4.21
CA ARG A 269 15.35 17.74 -5.41
C ARG A 269 16.69 17.14 -5.01
N ALA A 270 17.42 17.78 -4.08
CA ALA A 270 18.71 17.28 -3.62
C ALA A 270 18.58 15.88 -2.96
N LEU A 271 17.51 15.64 -2.20
CA LEU A 271 17.23 14.34 -1.60
C LEU A 271 16.88 13.28 -2.66
N ALA A 272 16.10 13.64 -3.66
CA ALA A 272 15.73 12.76 -4.78
C ALA A 272 16.98 12.33 -5.57
N ASP A 273 17.87 13.25 -5.88
CA ASP A 273 19.15 12.97 -6.54
C ASP A 273 20.03 12.05 -5.67
N ALA A 274 20.18 12.35 -4.38
CA ALA A 274 20.96 11.55 -3.43
C ALA A 274 20.44 10.11 -3.24
N LEU A 275 19.15 9.89 -3.44
CA LEU A 275 18.49 8.57 -3.29
C LEU A 275 18.18 7.90 -4.65
N SER A 276 18.50 8.56 -5.78
CA SER A 276 18.12 8.13 -7.13
C SER A 276 16.61 7.85 -7.25
N ARG A 277 15.77 8.77 -6.72
CA ARG A 277 14.31 8.69 -6.73
C ARG A 277 13.69 9.79 -7.60
N PRO A 278 12.55 9.56 -8.22
CA PRO A 278 11.78 10.64 -8.86
C PRO A 278 11.38 11.72 -7.85
N PHE A 279 11.38 12.97 -8.30
CA PHE A 279 10.90 14.12 -7.52
C PHE A 279 9.59 14.66 -8.10
N PHE A 280 8.65 15.02 -7.23
CA PHE A 280 7.40 15.69 -7.58
C PHE A 280 7.16 16.86 -6.63
N ASP A 281 6.72 18.00 -7.18
CA ASP A 281 6.29 19.17 -6.41
C ASP A 281 4.79 19.40 -6.65
N ALA A 282 4.00 19.42 -5.58
CA ALA A 282 2.55 19.57 -5.69
C ALA A 282 2.16 20.93 -6.30
N ASP A 283 2.91 22.00 -6.00
CA ASP A 283 2.66 23.34 -6.56
C ASP A 283 2.95 23.32 -8.08
N GLU A 284 4.02 22.64 -8.53
CA GLU A 284 4.34 22.47 -9.96
C GLU A 284 3.28 21.63 -10.70
N GLU A 285 2.79 20.56 -10.07
CA GLU A 285 1.72 19.74 -10.66
C GLU A 285 0.41 20.54 -10.81
N ILE A 286 0.07 21.40 -9.84
CA ILE A 286 -1.10 22.29 -9.94
C ILE A 286 -0.93 23.26 -11.12
N VAL A 287 0.23 23.91 -11.24
CA VAL A 287 0.51 24.85 -12.33
C VAL A 287 0.50 24.14 -13.68
N ARG A 288 1.09 22.94 -13.77
CA ARG A 288 1.11 22.14 -15.01
C ARG A 288 -0.30 21.77 -15.48
N GLU A 289 -1.19 21.42 -14.54
CA GLU A 289 -2.55 21.03 -14.85
C GLU A 289 -3.46 22.24 -15.19
N ALA A 290 -3.28 23.34 -14.44
CA ALA A 290 -4.09 24.54 -14.63
C ALA A 290 -3.65 25.38 -15.84
N GLY A 291 -2.39 25.27 -16.27
CA GLY A 291 -1.81 26.11 -17.33
C GLY A 291 -1.57 27.57 -16.90
N GLU A 292 -1.77 27.91 -15.62
CA GLU A 292 -1.60 29.26 -15.10
C GLU A 292 -0.96 29.26 -13.70
N PRO A 293 -0.26 30.35 -13.31
CA PRO A 293 0.43 30.43 -12.01
C PRO A 293 -0.55 30.36 -10.82
N ILE A 294 -0.06 29.87 -9.67
CA ILE A 294 -0.85 29.77 -8.43
C ILE A 294 -1.44 31.15 -8.01
N SER A 295 -0.70 32.24 -8.19
CA SER A 295 -1.19 33.59 -7.89
C SER A 295 -2.41 33.99 -8.72
N ALA A 296 -2.46 33.59 -9.99
CA ALA A 296 -3.61 33.84 -10.86
C ALA A 296 -4.83 32.98 -10.43
N LEU A 297 -4.60 31.70 -10.07
CA LEU A 297 -5.65 30.82 -9.55
C LEU A 297 -6.28 31.39 -8.28
N PHE A 298 -5.46 31.85 -7.33
CA PHE A 298 -5.97 32.51 -6.11
C PHE A 298 -6.78 33.77 -6.38
N ALA A 299 -6.31 34.63 -7.30
CA ALA A 299 -7.00 35.84 -7.68
C ALA A 299 -8.35 35.58 -8.36
N LYS A 300 -8.44 34.54 -9.16
CA LYS A 300 -9.59 34.17 -9.97
C LYS A 300 -10.64 33.37 -9.21
N GLU A 301 -10.20 32.36 -8.45
CA GLU A 301 -11.07 31.34 -7.86
C GLU A 301 -11.19 31.46 -6.33
N GLY A 302 -10.25 32.17 -5.69
CA GLY A 302 -10.17 32.30 -4.22
C GLY A 302 -9.51 31.10 -3.54
N GLU A 303 -9.27 31.23 -2.21
CA GLU A 303 -8.51 30.21 -1.46
C GLU A 303 -9.27 28.88 -1.36
N ALA A 304 -10.58 28.90 -1.15
CA ALA A 304 -11.38 27.69 -0.99
C ALA A 304 -11.31 26.79 -2.23
N ALA A 305 -11.54 27.35 -3.42
CA ALA A 305 -11.47 26.63 -4.68
C ALA A 305 -10.04 26.12 -4.99
N PHE A 306 -9.02 26.94 -4.67
CA PHE A 306 -7.63 26.50 -4.77
C PHE A 306 -7.35 25.26 -3.90
N ARG A 307 -7.87 25.21 -2.65
CA ARG A 307 -7.70 24.06 -1.76
C ARG A 307 -8.38 22.79 -2.30
N GLU A 308 -9.50 22.93 -2.96
CA GLU A 308 -10.16 21.80 -3.64
C GLU A 308 -9.31 21.27 -4.79
N ARG A 309 -8.75 22.18 -5.60
CA ARG A 309 -7.82 21.84 -6.68
C ARG A 309 -6.55 21.17 -6.15
N GLU A 310 -5.95 21.69 -5.07
CA GLU A 310 -4.78 21.10 -4.40
C GLU A 310 -5.07 19.65 -3.98
N THR A 311 -6.24 19.41 -3.35
CA THR A 311 -6.68 18.06 -2.96
C THR A 311 -6.86 17.16 -4.17
N ALA A 312 -7.51 17.65 -5.23
CA ALA A 312 -7.73 16.88 -6.45
C ALA A 312 -6.40 16.49 -7.16
N VAL A 313 -5.42 17.41 -7.20
CA VAL A 313 -4.09 17.13 -7.76
C VAL A 313 -3.34 16.11 -6.90
N ILE A 314 -3.36 16.24 -5.58
CA ILE A 314 -2.76 15.27 -4.66
C ILE A 314 -3.36 13.89 -4.90
N ALA A 315 -4.69 13.77 -4.95
CA ALA A 315 -5.39 12.50 -5.17
C ALA A 315 -5.01 11.83 -6.50
N ARG A 316 -4.99 12.61 -7.57
CA ARG A 316 -4.85 12.12 -8.95
C ARG A 316 -3.40 11.89 -9.35
N CYS A 317 -2.51 12.83 -8.98
CA CYS A 317 -1.14 12.86 -9.46
C CYS A 317 -0.11 12.31 -8.48
N LEU A 318 -0.36 12.34 -7.17
CA LEU A 318 0.65 12.07 -6.15
C LEU A 318 0.35 10.86 -5.28
N ALA A 319 -0.90 10.65 -4.87
CA ALA A 319 -1.26 9.59 -3.91
C ALA A 319 -0.92 8.17 -4.41
N GLY A 320 -1.06 7.92 -5.73
CA GLY A 320 -0.71 6.63 -6.35
C GLY A 320 0.78 6.42 -6.62
N LYS A 321 1.63 7.44 -6.45
CA LYS A 321 3.09 7.30 -6.66
C LYS A 321 3.72 6.47 -5.55
N THR A 322 4.81 5.78 -5.91
CA THR A 322 5.62 4.99 -4.97
C THR A 322 7.09 5.23 -5.20
N GLY A 323 7.89 5.18 -4.12
CA GLY A 323 9.35 5.27 -4.20
C GLY A 323 9.88 6.63 -4.64
N CYS A 324 9.14 7.72 -4.42
CA CYS A 324 9.52 9.07 -4.84
C CYS A 324 9.68 10.03 -3.65
N VAL A 325 10.19 11.23 -3.94
CA VAL A 325 10.21 12.38 -3.03
C VAL A 325 9.13 13.35 -3.49
N ILE A 326 8.25 13.77 -2.57
CA ILE A 326 7.15 14.69 -2.85
C ILE A 326 7.29 15.93 -1.98
N ALA A 327 7.38 17.11 -2.59
CA ALA A 327 7.23 18.38 -1.89
C ALA A 327 5.77 18.84 -1.96
N THR A 328 5.18 19.21 -0.82
CA THR A 328 3.79 19.71 -0.77
C THR A 328 3.73 21.22 -0.81
N GLY A 329 2.59 21.79 -1.23
CA GLY A 329 2.25 23.18 -0.96
C GLY A 329 2.20 23.44 0.54
N GLY A 330 2.53 24.68 0.97
CA GLY A 330 2.52 25.05 2.39
C GLY A 330 1.12 25.03 3.04
N GLY A 331 0.06 24.89 2.27
CA GLY A 331 -1.31 24.77 2.76
C GLY A 331 -1.89 23.36 2.73
N ALA A 332 -1.17 22.41 2.15
CA ALA A 332 -1.65 21.02 2.04
C ALA A 332 -2.01 20.43 3.42
N VAL A 333 -1.28 20.83 4.46
CA VAL A 333 -1.53 20.42 5.85
C VAL A 333 -2.88 20.86 6.41
N LEU A 334 -3.55 21.85 5.83
CA LEU A 334 -4.84 22.39 6.33
C LEU A 334 -5.98 21.38 6.15
N ARG A 335 -5.91 20.51 5.15
CA ARG A 335 -6.91 19.46 4.90
C ARG A 335 -6.37 18.09 5.33
N GLU A 336 -7.09 17.44 6.22
CA GLU A 336 -6.75 16.10 6.69
C GLU A 336 -6.78 15.05 5.57
N GLU A 337 -7.66 15.25 4.59
CA GLU A 337 -7.74 14.40 3.40
C GLU A 337 -6.43 14.38 2.62
N ASN A 338 -5.75 15.50 2.45
CA ASN A 338 -4.44 15.56 1.78
C ASN A 338 -3.41 14.71 2.54
N ILE A 339 -3.41 14.80 3.86
CA ILE A 339 -2.52 14.05 4.73
C ILE A 339 -2.80 12.55 4.61
N ARG A 340 -4.08 12.15 4.64
CA ARG A 340 -4.51 10.77 4.46
C ARG A 340 -4.07 10.21 3.11
N LEU A 341 -4.28 10.96 2.03
CA LEU A 341 -3.88 10.57 0.68
C LEU A 341 -2.37 10.40 0.56
N LEU A 342 -1.58 11.36 1.05
CA LEU A 342 -0.12 11.32 1.01
C LEU A 342 0.45 10.19 1.88
N ARG A 343 -0.20 9.87 3.01
CA ARG A 343 0.17 8.76 3.90
C ARG A 343 -0.11 7.38 3.33
N GLN A 344 -0.92 7.26 2.29
CA GLN A 344 -1.19 5.95 1.68
C GLN A 344 0.09 5.24 1.25
N ASN A 345 1.01 5.99 0.63
CA ASN A 345 2.31 5.45 0.21
C ASN A 345 3.50 6.20 0.82
N GLY A 346 3.31 7.22 1.66
CA GLY A 346 4.40 8.08 2.10
C GLY A 346 4.52 8.22 3.62
N ARG A 347 5.72 8.57 4.06
CA ARG A 347 6.01 9.15 5.38
C ARG A 347 6.14 10.65 5.26
N ILE A 348 5.52 11.39 6.18
CA ILE A 348 5.47 12.86 6.17
C ILE A 348 6.55 13.42 7.08
N PHE A 349 7.47 14.18 6.49
CA PHE A 349 8.57 14.86 7.15
C PHE A 349 8.29 16.36 7.18
N PHE A 350 8.16 16.90 8.38
CA PHE A 350 8.02 18.34 8.56
C PHE A 350 9.39 19.01 8.60
N LEU A 351 9.71 19.81 7.58
CA LEU A 351 10.89 20.68 7.56
C LEU A 351 10.63 21.90 8.45
N ASP A 352 11.11 21.82 9.67
CA ASP A 352 10.92 22.83 10.70
C ASP A 352 12.02 23.87 10.63
N ARG A 353 11.73 24.94 9.88
CA ARG A 353 12.61 26.10 9.75
C ARG A 353 12.15 27.21 10.72
N PRO A 354 13.07 27.78 11.55
CA PRO A 354 12.75 28.87 12.44
C PRO A 354 12.11 30.07 11.72
N LEU A 355 11.14 30.71 12.37
CA LEU A 355 10.37 31.82 11.76
C LEU A 355 11.26 32.98 11.30
N ASP A 356 12.29 33.30 12.06
CA ASP A 356 13.28 34.36 11.75
C ASP A 356 14.14 34.07 10.50
N ARG A 357 14.16 32.79 10.05
CA ARG A 357 14.85 32.35 8.84
C ARG A 357 13.93 32.10 7.65
N LEU A 358 12.63 32.38 7.79
CA LEU A 358 11.67 32.32 6.70
C LEU A 358 11.60 33.67 6.00
N THR A 359 11.72 33.67 4.67
CA THR A 359 11.63 34.90 3.88
C THR A 359 10.27 35.03 3.22
N PRO A 360 9.61 36.21 3.30
CA PRO A 360 8.42 36.47 2.50
C PRO A 360 8.75 36.35 1.00
N THR A 361 7.87 35.75 0.22
CA THR A 361 7.99 35.63 -1.24
C THR A 361 6.85 36.36 -1.92
N GLY A 362 7.17 37.28 -2.83
CA GLY A 362 6.19 38.09 -3.56
C GLY A 362 5.25 37.28 -4.46
N ASP A 363 5.70 36.10 -4.90
CA ASP A 363 4.92 35.23 -5.82
C ASP A 363 3.79 34.44 -5.13
N ARG A 364 3.71 34.50 -3.80
CA ARG A 364 2.67 33.79 -3.03
C ARG A 364 1.74 34.81 -2.38
N PRO A 365 0.48 34.98 -2.84
CA PRO A 365 -0.47 35.97 -2.36
C PRO A 365 -0.63 35.96 -0.83
N THR A 366 -0.30 34.87 -0.25
CA THR A 366 -0.53 34.52 1.14
C THR A 366 0.70 34.63 2.06
N ALA A 367 1.89 35.00 1.58
CA ALA A 367 3.15 35.18 2.35
C ALA A 367 3.89 36.44 1.91
N SER A 368 3.17 37.48 1.55
CA SER A 368 3.70 38.73 0.97
C SER A 368 4.35 39.68 1.98
N SER A 369 4.08 39.50 3.30
CA SER A 369 4.68 40.31 4.35
C SER A 369 5.13 39.48 5.56
N ALA A 370 6.03 40.02 6.39
CA ALA A 370 6.51 39.38 7.61
C ALA A 370 5.36 39.09 8.61
N GLU A 371 4.39 40.00 8.68
CA GLU A 371 3.23 39.85 9.55
C GLU A 371 2.28 38.74 9.06
N ALA A 372 2.03 38.67 7.75
CA ALA A 372 1.23 37.61 7.14
C ALA A 372 1.93 36.21 7.32
N LEU A 373 3.26 36.17 7.22
CA LEU A 373 4.04 34.95 7.45
C LEU A 373 3.97 34.49 8.91
N ARG A 374 4.05 35.43 9.89
CA ARG A 374 3.93 35.16 11.34
C ARG A 374 2.54 34.57 11.65
N ARG A 375 1.46 35.23 11.20
CA ARG A 375 0.09 34.77 11.43
C ARG A 375 -0.11 33.34 10.92
N ARG A 376 0.41 33.03 9.76
CA ARG A 376 0.37 31.66 9.20
C ARG A 376 1.22 30.65 9.95
N PHE A 377 2.37 31.08 10.43
CA PHE A 377 3.18 30.23 11.26
C PHE A 377 2.40 29.84 12.52
N GLU A 378 1.79 30.78 13.22
CA GLU A 378 0.96 30.55 14.42
C GLU A 378 -0.22 29.60 14.12
N GLU A 379 -0.89 29.78 12.97
CA GLU A 379 -2.01 28.94 12.53
C GLU A 379 -1.57 27.51 12.17
N ARG A 380 -0.46 27.35 11.41
CA ARG A 380 -0.13 26.10 10.75
C ARG A 380 0.91 25.26 11.47
N TYR A 381 1.74 25.87 12.28
CA TYR A 381 2.79 25.15 13.01
C TYR A 381 2.27 24.00 13.88
N PRO A 382 1.17 24.19 14.67
CA PRO A 382 0.57 23.08 15.40
C PRO A 382 0.10 21.92 14.49
N LEU A 383 -0.43 22.27 13.30
CA LEU A 383 -0.91 21.27 12.33
C LEU A 383 0.25 20.50 11.72
N TYR A 384 1.36 21.17 11.37
CA TYR A 384 2.56 20.47 10.89
C TYR A 384 3.08 19.49 11.94
N CYS A 385 3.17 19.91 13.19
CA CYS A 385 3.62 19.07 14.30
C CYS A 385 2.70 17.87 14.54
N ALA A 386 1.38 18.05 14.49
CA ALA A 386 0.40 16.99 14.73
C ALA A 386 0.26 16.02 13.55
N ARG A 387 0.54 16.49 12.32
CA ARG A 387 0.28 15.74 11.09
C ARG A 387 1.54 15.18 10.40
N CYS A 388 2.73 15.37 10.98
CA CYS A 388 3.95 14.74 10.47
C CYS A 388 4.25 13.41 11.17
N ASP A 389 5.01 12.55 10.50
CA ASP A 389 5.56 11.33 11.07
C ASP A 389 6.94 11.57 11.69
N ARG A 390 7.66 12.59 11.19
CA ARG A 390 8.97 13.04 11.71
C ARG A 390 9.12 14.55 11.53
N ARG A 391 9.66 15.22 12.56
CA ARG A 391 10.05 16.63 12.53
C ARG A 391 11.56 16.71 12.26
N ILE A 392 11.95 17.48 11.26
CA ILE A 392 13.34 17.64 10.83
C ILE A 392 13.75 19.09 11.02
N PRO A 393 14.74 19.42 11.85
CA PRO A 393 15.29 20.76 11.94
C PRO A 393 15.84 21.21 10.58
N ALA A 394 15.32 22.31 10.05
CA ALA A 394 15.67 22.84 8.72
C ALA A 394 16.33 24.22 8.76
N GLY A 395 17.04 24.51 9.85
CA GLY A 395 17.81 25.76 10.03
C GLY A 395 19.22 25.73 9.45
N GLY A 396 19.75 24.56 9.09
CA GLY A 396 21.08 24.38 8.55
C GLY A 396 21.17 24.48 7.02
N SER A 397 22.29 23.97 6.46
CA SER A 397 22.49 23.87 5.00
C SER A 397 21.56 22.83 4.38
N VAL A 398 21.42 22.87 3.05
CA VAL A 398 20.60 21.88 2.32
C VAL A 398 21.14 20.46 2.55
N GLU A 399 22.44 20.29 2.55
CA GLU A 399 23.13 19.00 2.74
C GLU A 399 22.86 18.42 4.14
N GLU A 400 22.87 19.26 5.17
CA GLU A 400 22.56 18.85 6.55
C GLU A 400 21.10 18.39 6.67
N VAL A 401 20.16 19.11 6.06
CA VAL A 401 18.74 18.76 6.08
C VAL A 401 18.49 17.48 5.27
N VAL A 402 19.10 17.33 4.10
CA VAL A 402 19.02 16.09 3.29
C VAL A 402 19.52 14.90 4.09
N LYS A 403 20.67 15.02 4.76
CA LYS A 403 21.22 13.97 5.62
C LYS A 403 20.25 13.61 6.74
N ALA A 404 19.69 14.58 7.44
CA ALA A 404 18.75 14.35 8.55
C ALA A 404 17.46 13.65 8.08
N VAL A 405 16.90 14.04 6.91
CA VAL A 405 15.73 13.36 6.33
C VAL A 405 16.06 11.92 5.96
N LYS A 406 17.22 11.68 5.33
CA LYS A 406 17.67 10.35 4.93
C LYS A 406 17.83 9.43 6.14
N GLU A 407 18.54 9.87 7.18
CA GLU A 407 18.72 9.10 8.42
C GLU A 407 17.36 8.78 9.09
N ALA A 408 16.46 9.77 9.15
CA ALA A 408 15.13 9.58 9.72
C ALA A 408 14.21 8.69 8.86
N PHE A 409 14.48 8.57 7.55
CA PHE A 409 13.77 7.67 6.65
C PHE A 409 14.29 6.23 6.75
N GLU A 410 15.57 6.03 6.95
CA GLU A 410 16.22 4.72 7.09
C GLU A 410 15.99 4.09 8.47
N ALA A 411 15.73 4.93 9.50
CA ALA A 411 15.37 4.49 10.86
C ALA A 411 13.93 3.95 10.96
#